data_05f987bd1a7391221728b8802cd5d14b
#
_entry.id   05f987bd1a7391221728b8802cd5d14b
#
_cell.length_a   1.000
_cell.length_b   1.000
_cell.length_c   1.000
_cell.angle_alpha   90.00
_cell.angle_beta   90.00
_cell.angle_gamma   90.00
#
_symmetry.space_group_name_H-M   'P 1'
#
loop_
_entity.id
_entity.type
_entity.pdbx_description
1 polymer ?
#
loop_
_entity_poly.entity_id
_entity_poly.type
_entity_poly.pdbx_seq_one_letter_code
_entity_poly.pdbx_strand_id
1 'polypeptide(L)'
;MASDRAAPQPSVWHVGSAPHPMLDRLGNPLSIEPPSFDPHPAYLNSSQSRHWTFHPSALASLRRDTHEKVSDSILQYVSETPNTSSPELLSVEDEVAIMRFYLMRIGKLVKAVGLPSLIEATAMSYMKRFYLRNSCMQFHPKLIMLTSIYLASKAENYPCLLYTSP
;
A
#
# COMPACT_ATOMS: atom_id res chain seq x y z
N MET A 1 11.06 28.89 36.37
CA MET A 1 10.73 27.45 36.44
C MET A 1 10.08 27.08 35.16
N ALA A 2 10.85 26.63 34.18
CA ALA A 2 10.38 26.20 32.88
C ALA A 2 10.16 24.69 32.94
N SER A 3 8.92 24.26 32.67
CA SER A 3 8.54 22.85 32.66
C SER A 3 8.93 22.25 31.30
N ASP A 4 9.93 21.38 31.33
CA ASP A 4 10.31 20.51 30.22
C ASP A 4 9.17 19.52 29.95
N ARG A 5 8.40 19.77 28.91
CA ARG A 5 7.51 18.76 28.32
C ARG A 5 8.30 17.97 27.28
N ALA A 6 8.74 16.79 27.66
CA ALA A 6 9.31 15.81 26.76
C ALA A 6 8.28 15.47 25.63
N ALA A 7 8.74 15.54 24.40
CA ALA A 7 7.95 15.14 23.22
C ALA A 7 7.56 13.65 23.33
N PRO A 8 6.36 13.25 22.92
CA PRO A 8 5.94 11.86 22.91
C PRO A 8 6.81 11.05 21.95
N GLN A 9 7.40 9.99 22.46
CA GLN A 9 8.17 9.01 21.70
C GLN A 9 7.26 8.35 20.65
N PRO A 10 7.73 8.13 19.40
CA PRO A 10 6.94 7.42 18.42
C PRO A 10 6.66 6.00 18.91
N SER A 11 5.39 5.62 18.93
CA SER A 11 4.94 4.29 19.32
C SER A 11 5.62 3.24 18.43
N VAL A 12 6.54 2.51 19.01
CA VAL A 12 7.14 1.30 18.43
C VAL A 12 5.98 0.32 18.22
N TRP A 13 5.68 0.02 16.99
CA TRP A 13 4.72 -1.04 16.65
C TRP A 13 5.25 -2.33 17.27
N HIS A 14 4.60 -2.81 18.32
CA HIS A 14 4.81 -4.15 18.81
C HIS A 14 4.40 -5.11 17.67
N VAL A 15 5.40 -5.55 16.94
CA VAL A 15 5.32 -6.79 16.18
C VAL A 15 4.90 -7.84 17.21
N GLY A 16 3.72 -8.45 16.98
CA GLY A 16 3.11 -9.38 17.92
C GLY A 16 4.16 -10.33 18.49
N SER A 17 4.00 -10.68 19.77
CA SER A 17 4.86 -11.56 20.53
C SER A 17 5.41 -12.67 19.66
N ALA A 18 6.74 -12.81 19.63
CA ALA A 18 7.39 -13.88 18.90
C ALA A 18 6.65 -15.20 19.20
N PRO A 19 6.32 -16.01 18.19
CA PRO A 19 5.65 -17.27 18.44
C PRO A 19 6.51 -18.08 19.40
N HIS A 20 5.88 -18.64 20.46
CA HIS A 20 6.56 -19.50 21.41
C HIS A 20 7.34 -20.56 20.63
N PRO A 21 8.61 -20.85 20.99
CA PRO A 21 9.39 -21.86 20.29
C PRO A 21 8.65 -23.20 20.39
N MET A 22 8.40 -23.81 19.23
CA MET A 22 7.91 -25.19 19.21
C MET A 22 8.98 -26.09 19.82
N LEU A 23 8.60 -26.88 20.80
CA LEU A 23 9.49 -27.79 21.49
C LEU A 23 9.31 -29.21 20.90
N ASP A 24 10.39 -29.96 20.81
CA ASP A 24 10.32 -31.40 20.49
C ASP A 24 9.73 -32.19 21.64
N ARG A 25 9.57 -33.53 21.49
CA ARG A 25 9.03 -34.41 22.53
C ARG A 25 9.90 -34.49 23.78
N LEU A 26 11.09 -33.95 23.77
CA LEU A 26 12.07 -33.90 24.86
C LEU A 26 12.20 -32.49 25.48
N GLY A 27 11.36 -31.52 25.01
CA GLY A 27 11.34 -30.16 25.52
C GLY A 27 12.47 -29.24 24.99
N ASN A 28 13.22 -29.68 23.96
CA ASN A 28 14.21 -28.84 23.31
C ASN A 28 13.58 -27.93 22.26
N PRO A 29 14.04 -26.66 22.13
CA PRO A 29 13.54 -25.79 21.07
C PRO A 29 13.89 -26.37 19.70
N LEU A 30 12.86 -26.64 18.90
CA LEU A 30 13.03 -26.98 17.49
C LEU A 30 13.69 -25.78 16.80
N SER A 31 14.94 -25.93 16.37
CA SER A 31 15.58 -24.97 15.48
C SER A 31 14.95 -25.12 14.09
N ILE A 32 13.74 -24.56 13.93
CA ILE A 32 13.14 -24.39 12.61
C ILE A 32 13.89 -23.20 12.00
N GLU A 33 14.99 -23.48 11.32
CA GLU A 33 15.54 -22.49 10.40
C GLU A 33 14.42 -22.15 9.40
N PRO A 34 14.10 -20.87 9.20
CA PRO A 34 13.14 -20.51 8.16
C PRO A 34 13.65 -21.11 6.86
N PRO A 35 12.78 -21.79 6.07
CA PRO A 35 13.21 -22.39 4.82
C PRO A 35 13.97 -21.33 4.04
N SER A 36 15.21 -21.62 3.65
CA SER A 36 15.99 -20.76 2.80
C SER A 36 15.22 -20.65 1.49
N PHE A 37 14.50 -19.52 1.33
CA PHE A 37 13.74 -19.25 0.12
C PHE A 37 14.77 -18.91 -0.96
N ASP A 38 15.12 -19.91 -1.74
CA ASP A 38 15.90 -19.71 -2.95
C ASP A 38 14.91 -19.36 -4.08
N PRO A 39 14.83 -18.08 -4.49
CA PRO A 39 13.82 -17.68 -5.44
C PRO A 39 14.08 -18.35 -6.78
N HIS A 40 13.04 -19.02 -7.32
CA HIS A 40 13.13 -19.70 -8.61
C HIS A 40 13.71 -18.76 -9.69
N PRO A 41 14.64 -19.20 -10.55
CA PRO A 41 15.30 -18.36 -11.56
C PRO A 41 14.33 -17.58 -12.45
N ALA A 42 13.16 -18.14 -12.76
CA ALA A 42 12.12 -17.44 -13.50
C ALA A 42 11.56 -16.21 -12.75
N TYR A 43 11.47 -16.28 -11.41
CA TYR A 43 11.07 -15.12 -10.61
C TYR A 43 12.12 -14.02 -10.64
N LEU A 44 13.42 -14.36 -10.49
CA LEU A 44 14.51 -13.39 -10.54
C LEU A 44 14.56 -12.63 -11.87
N ASN A 45 14.18 -13.30 -12.96
CA ASN A 45 14.09 -12.71 -14.29
C ASN A 45 12.78 -11.98 -14.58
N SER A 46 11.80 -12.05 -13.69
CA SER A 46 10.50 -11.41 -13.88
C SER A 46 10.59 -9.88 -13.73
N SER A 47 9.65 -9.17 -14.37
CA SER A 47 9.49 -7.73 -14.18
C SER A 47 9.11 -7.38 -12.74
N GLN A 48 8.45 -8.29 -12.02
CA GLN A 48 8.11 -8.14 -10.59
C GLN A 48 9.39 -8.03 -9.76
N SER A 49 10.34 -8.94 -9.93
CA SER A 49 11.61 -8.94 -9.21
C SER A 49 12.45 -7.70 -9.53
N ARG A 50 12.53 -7.35 -10.83
CA ARG A 50 13.41 -6.26 -11.30
C ARG A 50 12.92 -4.86 -10.97
N HIS A 51 11.61 -4.63 -10.97
CA HIS A 51 11.05 -3.27 -10.94
C HIS A 51 10.10 -2.99 -9.77
N TRP A 52 9.66 -4.03 -9.05
CA TRP A 52 8.62 -3.89 -8.03
C TRP A 52 8.98 -4.44 -6.66
N THR A 53 10.26 -4.76 -6.46
CA THR A 53 10.85 -5.07 -5.15
C THR A 53 11.67 -3.88 -4.67
N PHE A 54 11.35 -3.36 -3.49
CA PHE A 54 11.98 -2.18 -2.92
C PHE A 54 12.48 -2.47 -1.52
N HIS A 55 13.67 -1.95 -1.20
CA HIS A 55 14.09 -1.86 0.18
C HIS A 55 13.18 -0.88 0.93
N PRO A 56 12.85 -1.11 2.22
CA PRO A 56 11.94 -0.22 2.98
C PRO A 56 12.34 1.25 2.97
N SER A 57 13.63 1.56 3.06
CA SER A 57 14.14 2.94 3.01
C SER A 57 13.92 3.59 1.64
N ALA A 58 14.17 2.85 0.56
CA ALA A 58 13.94 3.34 -0.81
C ALA A 58 12.45 3.60 -1.07
N LEU A 59 11.58 2.73 -0.54
CA LEU A 59 10.14 2.92 -0.60
C LEU A 59 9.68 4.18 0.16
N ALA A 60 10.25 4.43 1.34
CA ALA A 60 9.96 5.62 2.12
C ALA A 60 10.44 6.92 1.44
N SER A 61 11.63 6.89 0.80
CA SER A 61 12.11 8.03 0.00
C SER A 61 11.19 8.29 -1.19
N LEU A 62 10.87 7.26 -1.96
CA LEU A 62 10.00 7.40 -3.14
C LEU A 62 8.63 8.02 -2.79
N ARG A 63 8.06 7.65 -1.65
CA ARG A 63 6.80 8.24 -1.17
C ARG A 63 6.94 9.72 -0.81
N ARG A 64 8.02 10.07 -0.10
CA ARG A 64 8.30 11.49 0.24
C ARG A 64 8.51 12.33 -1.00
N ASP A 65 9.34 11.87 -1.93
CA ASP A 65 9.62 12.59 -3.17
C ASP A 65 8.35 12.80 -4.00
N THR A 66 7.46 11.79 -4.04
CA THR A 66 6.17 11.90 -4.73
C THR A 66 5.25 12.90 -4.05
N HIS A 67 5.16 12.84 -2.71
CA HIS A 67 4.35 13.76 -1.91
C HIS A 67 4.82 15.20 -2.05
N GLU A 68 6.13 15.47 -1.87
CA GLU A 68 6.75 16.79 -1.98
C GLU A 68 6.48 17.41 -3.34
N LYS A 69 6.75 16.68 -4.41
CA LYS A 69 6.51 17.12 -5.79
C LYS A 69 5.04 17.51 -6.05
N VAL A 70 4.10 16.75 -5.48
CA VAL A 70 2.67 17.05 -5.65
C VAL A 70 2.26 18.23 -4.80
N SER A 71 2.75 18.32 -3.57
CA SER A 71 2.50 19.44 -2.66
C SER A 71 2.96 20.75 -3.27
N ASP A 72 4.17 20.80 -3.83
CA ASP A 72 4.72 21.96 -4.51
C ASP A 72 3.85 22.38 -5.71
N SER A 73 3.41 21.41 -6.51
CA SER A 73 2.54 21.69 -7.66
C SER A 73 1.19 22.28 -7.24
N ILE A 74 0.61 21.81 -6.13
CA ILE A 74 -0.65 22.33 -5.61
C ILE A 74 -0.46 23.74 -5.07
N LEU A 75 0.60 23.98 -4.29
CA LEU A 75 0.90 25.31 -3.75
C LEU A 75 1.18 26.34 -4.84
N GLN A 76 1.91 25.94 -5.89
CA GLN A 76 2.13 26.79 -7.05
C GLN A 76 0.80 27.16 -7.72
N TYR A 77 -0.06 26.20 -8.00
CA TYR A 77 -1.37 26.45 -8.60
C TYR A 77 -2.23 27.41 -7.77
N VAL A 78 -2.22 27.23 -6.44
CA VAL A 78 -2.95 28.12 -5.51
C VAL A 78 -2.38 29.53 -5.51
N SER A 79 -1.05 29.69 -5.58
CA SER A 79 -0.40 31.01 -5.61
C SER A 79 -0.72 31.80 -6.91
N GLU A 80 -0.97 31.10 -8.00
CA GLU A 80 -1.34 31.69 -9.30
C GLU A 80 -2.85 32.02 -9.42
N THR A 81 -3.69 31.49 -8.50
CA THR A 81 -5.15 31.66 -8.54
C THR A 81 -5.60 32.71 -7.52
N PRO A 82 -6.05 33.89 -7.96
CA PRO A 82 -6.49 34.95 -7.04
C PRO A 82 -7.74 34.49 -6.24
N ASN A 83 -7.80 34.90 -4.96
CA ASN A 83 -8.87 34.62 -4.01
C ASN A 83 -9.01 33.14 -3.55
N THR A 84 -7.98 32.31 -3.72
CA THR A 84 -7.99 30.95 -3.19
C THR A 84 -7.25 30.94 -1.86
N SER A 85 -7.91 30.45 -0.80
CA SER A 85 -7.25 30.21 0.50
C SER A 85 -6.24 29.06 0.37
N SER A 86 -5.12 29.18 1.08
CA SER A 86 -4.13 28.09 1.12
C SER A 86 -4.80 26.79 1.63
N PRO A 87 -4.74 25.69 0.86
CA PRO A 87 -5.33 24.42 1.29
C PRO A 87 -4.47 23.79 2.39
N GLU A 88 -5.10 23.10 3.32
CA GLU A 88 -4.44 22.20 4.23
C GLU A 88 -4.06 20.93 3.47
N LEU A 89 -2.76 20.68 3.31
CA LEU A 89 -2.25 19.51 2.61
C LEU A 89 -2.19 18.31 3.55
N LEU A 90 -2.42 17.11 2.99
CA LEU A 90 -2.22 15.85 3.72
C LEU A 90 -0.73 15.64 4.05
N SER A 91 -0.42 14.97 5.16
CA SER A 91 0.92 14.46 5.42
C SER A 91 1.18 13.16 4.67
N VAL A 92 2.45 12.73 4.58
CA VAL A 92 2.80 11.43 3.99
C VAL A 92 2.14 10.28 4.76
N GLU A 93 2.06 10.41 6.07
CA GLU A 93 1.42 9.45 6.98
C GLU A 93 -0.08 9.35 6.73
N ASP A 94 -0.75 10.47 6.50
CA ASP A 94 -2.19 10.52 6.16
C ASP A 94 -2.44 9.84 4.81
N GLU A 95 -1.63 10.11 3.79
CA GLU A 95 -1.74 9.44 2.49
C GLU A 95 -1.59 7.92 2.63
N VAL A 96 -0.63 7.46 3.44
CA VAL A 96 -0.44 6.02 3.70
C VAL A 96 -1.63 5.43 4.46
N ALA A 97 -2.19 6.16 5.42
CA ALA A 97 -3.36 5.71 6.18
C ALA A 97 -4.60 5.59 5.27
N ILE A 98 -4.85 6.60 4.43
CA ILE A 98 -5.94 6.60 3.46
C ILE A 98 -5.78 5.44 2.46
N MET A 99 -4.57 5.24 1.93
CA MET A 99 -4.29 4.12 1.01
C MET A 99 -4.57 2.77 1.67
N ARG A 100 -4.11 2.55 2.92
CA ARG A 100 -4.38 1.32 3.69
C ARG A 100 -5.87 1.08 3.89
N PHE A 101 -6.62 2.12 4.22
CA PHE A 101 -8.06 2.04 4.38
C PHE A 101 -8.76 1.52 3.12
N TYR A 102 -8.39 2.05 1.93
CA TYR A 102 -8.98 1.60 0.68
C TYR A 102 -8.48 0.22 0.24
N LEU A 103 -7.21 -0.13 0.50
CA LEU A 103 -6.70 -1.48 0.26
C LEU A 103 -7.50 -2.55 1.03
N MET A 104 -7.82 -2.30 2.29
CA MET A 104 -8.67 -3.23 3.07
C MET A 104 -10.11 -3.32 2.53
N ARG A 105 -10.59 -2.29 1.86
CA ARG A 105 -11.92 -2.29 1.24
C ARG A 105 -11.97 -3.09 -0.05
N ILE A 106 -10.85 -3.26 -0.76
CA ILE A 106 -10.80 -4.12 -1.97
C ILE A 106 -11.30 -5.52 -1.62
N GLY A 107 -10.76 -6.15 -0.57
CA GLY A 107 -11.17 -7.50 -0.18
C GLY A 107 -12.66 -7.60 0.19
N LYS A 108 -13.20 -6.61 0.90
CA LYS A 108 -14.63 -6.55 1.25
C LYS A 108 -15.50 -6.43 -0.01
N LEU A 109 -15.11 -5.57 -0.95
CA LEU A 109 -15.86 -5.35 -2.17
C LEU A 109 -15.79 -6.56 -3.11
N VAL A 110 -14.60 -7.14 -3.29
CA VAL A 110 -14.39 -8.35 -4.11
C VAL A 110 -15.26 -9.50 -3.61
N LYS A 111 -15.32 -9.71 -2.30
CA LYS A 111 -16.19 -10.72 -1.67
C LYS A 111 -17.67 -10.41 -1.86
N ALA A 112 -18.08 -9.15 -1.67
CA ALA A 112 -19.48 -8.74 -1.82
C ALA A 112 -20.01 -8.91 -3.24
N VAL A 113 -19.14 -8.77 -4.26
CA VAL A 113 -19.47 -8.95 -5.67
C VAL A 113 -19.27 -10.40 -6.15
N GLY A 114 -18.77 -11.30 -5.27
CA GLY A 114 -18.54 -12.70 -5.59
C GLY A 114 -17.36 -12.97 -6.53
N LEU A 115 -16.37 -12.07 -6.56
CA LEU A 115 -15.16 -12.25 -7.37
C LEU A 115 -14.12 -13.13 -6.65
N PRO A 116 -13.27 -13.86 -7.40
CA PRO A 116 -12.20 -14.68 -6.84
C PRO A 116 -11.14 -13.87 -6.07
N SER A 117 -10.50 -14.50 -5.08
CA SER A 117 -9.40 -13.89 -4.30
C SER A 117 -8.18 -13.49 -5.14
N LEU A 118 -7.99 -14.11 -6.30
CA LEU A 118 -6.94 -13.74 -7.25
C LEU A 118 -7.12 -12.29 -7.72
N ILE A 119 -8.37 -11.89 -8.01
CA ILE A 119 -8.68 -10.50 -8.40
C ILE A 119 -8.37 -9.52 -7.26
N GLU A 120 -8.64 -9.90 -6.00
CA GLU A 120 -8.28 -9.10 -4.83
C GLU A 120 -6.77 -8.83 -4.80
N ALA A 121 -5.95 -9.88 -4.91
CA ALA A 121 -4.49 -9.77 -4.88
C ALA A 121 -3.94 -8.91 -6.01
N THR A 122 -4.44 -9.10 -7.23
CA THR A 122 -4.03 -8.34 -8.41
C THR A 122 -4.46 -6.88 -8.31
N ALA A 123 -5.70 -6.60 -7.87
CA ALA A 123 -6.19 -5.24 -7.66
C ALA A 123 -5.41 -4.49 -6.58
N MET A 124 -5.10 -5.15 -5.46
CA MET A 124 -4.23 -4.57 -4.42
C MET A 124 -2.84 -4.23 -4.96
N SER A 125 -2.28 -5.09 -5.81
CA SER A 125 -0.97 -4.85 -6.44
C SER A 125 -1.01 -3.64 -7.37
N TYR A 126 -2.06 -3.50 -8.19
CA TYR A 126 -2.23 -2.34 -9.07
C TYR A 126 -2.37 -1.04 -8.27
N MET A 127 -3.22 -1.02 -7.26
CA MET A 127 -3.40 0.16 -6.42
C MET A 127 -2.11 0.56 -5.69
N LYS A 128 -1.37 -0.40 -5.13
CA LYS A 128 -0.07 -0.14 -4.48
C LYS A 128 0.95 0.45 -5.46
N ARG A 129 1.04 -0.12 -6.67
CA ARG A 129 1.96 0.37 -7.71
C ARG A 129 1.61 1.77 -8.19
N PHE A 130 0.32 2.06 -8.33
CA PHE A 130 -0.17 3.38 -8.72
C PHE A 130 0.27 4.46 -7.72
N TYR A 131 0.05 4.23 -6.41
CA TYR A 131 0.42 5.18 -5.35
C TYR A 131 1.88 5.18 -4.93
N LEU A 132 2.75 4.48 -5.64
CA LEU A 132 4.20 4.70 -5.56
C LEU A 132 4.66 5.93 -6.36
N ARG A 133 3.88 6.34 -7.34
CA ARG A 133 4.22 7.43 -8.27
C ARG A 133 3.18 8.54 -8.34
N ASN A 134 2.10 8.41 -7.58
CA ASN A 134 0.98 9.35 -7.56
C ASN A 134 0.53 9.57 -6.11
N SER A 135 -0.01 10.76 -5.81
CA SER A 135 -0.54 11.12 -4.50
C SER A 135 -2.06 10.93 -4.43
N CYS A 136 -2.54 10.67 -3.22
CA CYS A 136 -3.97 10.68 -2.90
C CYS A 136 -4.61 12.06 -3.07
N MET A 137 -3.81 13.12 -3.03
CA MET A 137 -4.25 14.50 -3.28
C MET A 137 -4.58 14.76 -4.76
N GLN A 138 -3.91 14.05 -5.68
CA GLN A 138 -4.19 14.16 -7.12
C GLN A 138 -5.30 13.21 -7.57
N PHE A 139 -5.29 11.98 -7.05
CA PHE A 139 -6.19 10.92 -7.51
C PHE A 139 -6.93 10.32 -6.32
N HIS A 140 -8.23 10.52 -6.28
CA HIS A 140 -9.06 10.04 -5.18
C HIS A 140 -9.02 8.51 -5.05
N PRO A 141 -8.61 7.94 -3.90
CA PRO A 141 -8.36 6.51 -3.74
C PRO A 141 -9.55 5.60 -4.01
N LYS A 142 -10.79 6.07 -3.80
CA LYS A 142 -11.99 5.30 -4.16
C LYS A 142 -12.05 4.99 -5.66
N LEU A 143 -11.72 5.95 -6.51
CA LEU A 143 -11.75 5.77 -7.96
C LEU A 143 -10.66 4.79 -8.40
N ILE A 144 -9.44 4.96 -7.88
CA ILE A 144 -8.31 4.07 -8.20
C ILE A 144 -8.57 2.65 -7.68
N MET A 145 -9.21 2.50 -6.51
CA MET A 145 -9.65 1.20 -5.99
C MET A 145 -10.60 0.49 -6.97
N LEU A 146 -11.64 1.17 -7.42
CA LEU A 146 -12.61 0.61 -8.36
C LEU A 146 -11.98 0.27 -9.71
N THR A 147 -11.15 1.18 -10.24
CA THR A 147 -10.39 0.96 -11.48
C THR A 147 -9.43 -0.22 -11.36
N SER A 148 -8.77 -0.36 -10.20
CA SER A 148 -7.86 -1.49 -9.95
C SER A 148 -8.59 -2.83 -9.95
N ILE A 149 -9.79 -2.91 -9.35
CA ILE A 149 -10.62 -4.12 -9.37
C ILE A 149 -11.07 -4.44 -10.79
N TYR A 150 -11.52 -3.43 -11.53
CA TYR A 150 -11.92 -3.60 -12.92
C TYR A 150 -10.77 -4.11 -13.80
N LEU A 151 -9.59 -3.47 -13.71
CA LEU A 151 -8.41 -3.90 -14.47
C LEU A 151 -7.94 -5.30 -14.06
N ALA A 152 -8.00 -5.62 -12.77
CA ALA A 152 -7.67 -6.96 -12.27
C ALA A 152 -8.60 -8.02 -12.86
N SER A 153 -9.91 -7.77 -12.90
CA SER A 153 -10.86 -8.70 -13.50
C SER A 153 -10.58 -8.95 -15.00
N LYS A 154 -10.15 -7.92 -15.71
CA LYS A 154 -9.75 -8.05 -17.13
C LYS A 154 -8.43 -8.82 -17.27
N ALA A 155 -7.44 -8.53 -16.46
CA ALA A 155 -6.13 -9.19 -16.50
C ALA A 155 -6.22 -10.69 -16.17
N GLU A 156 -7.11 -11.05 -15.26
CA GLU A 156 -7.36 -12.45 -14.86
C GLU A 156 -8.40 -13.15 -15.74
N ASN A 157 -8.81 -12.56 -16.87
CA ASN A 157 -9.81 -13.09 -17.80
C ASN A 157 -11.14 -13.46 -17.12
N TYR A 158 -11.52 -12.75 -16.06
CA TYR A 158 -12.77 -12.97 -15.37
C TYR A 158 -13.86 -12.08 -15.97
N PRO A 159 -15.04 -12.63 -16.32
CA PRO A 159 -16.13 -11.85 -16.91
C PRO A 159 -16.57 -10.77 -15.91
N CYS A 160 -16.43 -9.51 -16.32
CA CYS A 160 -16.88 -8.40 -15.52
C CYS A 160 -18.40 -8.28 -15.64
N LEU A 161 -19.11 -8.36 -14.52
CA LEU A 161 -20.57 -8.26 -14.44
C LEU A 161 -21.15 -6.97 -15.05
N LEU A 162 -20.31 -5.96 -15.29
CA LEU A 162 -20.71 -4.70 -15.92
C LEU A 162 -21.15 -4.86 -17.40
N TYR A 163 -20.84 -5.99 -18.03
CA TYR A 163 -21.18 -6.25 -19.44
C TYR A 163 -22.15 -7.41 -19.64
N THR A 164 -22.59 -8.07 -18.58
CA THR A 164 -23.46 -9.24 -18.64
C THR A 164 -24.89 -8.95 -18.15
N SER A 165 -25.27 -7.68 -18.08
CA SER A 165 -26.69 -7.32 -17.91
C SER A 165 -27.37 -7.47 -19.28
N PRO A 166 -28.41 -8.32 -19.39
CA PRO A 166 -29.18 -8.47 -20.64
C PRO A 166 -29.93 -7.20 -21.03
#